data_62db46912bfad4d08f9813e20809042b
#
_entry.id   62db46912bfad4d08f9813e20809042b
#
_cell.length_a   1.000
_cell.length_b   1.000
_cell.length_c   1.000
_cell.angle_alpha   90.00
_cell.angle_beta   90.00
_cell.angle_gamma   90.00
#
_symmetry.space_group_name_H-M   'P 1'
#
loop_
_entity.id
_entity.type
_entity.pdbx_description
1 polymer ?
#
loop_
_entity_poly.entity_id
_entity_poly.type
_entity_poly.pdbx_seq_one_letter_code
_entity_poly.pdbx_strand_id
1 'polypeptide(L)'
;MFVVEENRPNNWVQTFNVGAGQVRHPSKAILEEYDSEYDLHYHAMDKELHSVVQKYNDPRLIAKKMNREYDMTDSTEDYHTLNGRSFPYTLRESIIVAEPDQNIKLRMFNSSGETLAMHTHGHKGTITHYDGVEHNPIAQITRDVYDVAPAQRNDIKINTTDDGFHNYGEGIWIFHDHREKGITTDGQNPGGNV
;
A
#
# COMPACT_ATOMS: atom_id res chain seq x y z
N MET A 1 5.63 1.43 -10.06
CA MET A 1 6.40 0.32 -9.42
C MET A 1 6.61 -0.77 -10.47
N PHE A 2 7.79 -1.37 -10.50
CA PHE A 2 8.06 -2.59 -11.27
C PHE A 2 8.17 -3.75 -10.28
N VAL A 3 7.43 -4.81 -10.52
CA VAL A 3 7.55 -6.05 -9.76
C VAL A 3 8.33 -7.03 -10.62
N VAL A 4 9.49 -7.45 -10.15
CA VAL A 4 10.33 -8.43 -10.81
C VAL A 4 10.26 -9.71 -9.99
N GLU A 5 9.75 -10.75 -10.60
CA GLU A 5 9.59 -12.05 -9.98
C GLU A 5 10.39 -13.10 -10.72
N GLU A 6 10.62 -14.19 -10.04
CA GLU A 6 11.21 -15.36 -10.66
C GLU A 6 10.36 -15.84 -11.84
N ASN A 7 11.03 -16.17 -12.94
CA ASN A 7 10.35 -16.78 -14.08
C ASN A 7 9.99 -18.22 -13.74
N ARG A 8 8.72 -18.45 -13.48
CA ARG A 8 8.20 -19.77 -13.11
C ARG A 8 7.57 -20.44 -14.31
N PRO A 9 7.87 -21.71 -14.54
CA PRO A 9 7.10 -22.51 -15.48
C PRO A 9 5.64 -22.50 -15.01
N ASN A 10 4.73 -22.15 -15.88
CA ASN A 10 3.29 -22.00 -15.60
C ASN A 10 2.92 -20.77 -14.76
N ASN A 11 3.70 -19.74 -14.81
CA ASN A 11 3.35 -18.47 -14.18
C ASN A 11 2.18 -17.82 -14.93
N TRP A 12 0.99 -18.14 -14.50
CA TRP A 12 -0.24 -17.51 -14.97
C TRP A 12 -0.47 -16.24 -14.18
N VAL A 13 0.06 -15.15 -14.65
CA VAL A 13 -0.32 -13.86 -14.10
C VAL A 13 -1.67 -13.50 -14.71
N GLN A 14 -2.74 -13.98 -14.12
CA GLN A 14 -4.03 -13.35 -14.30
C GLN A 14 -4.21 -12.32 -13.21
N THR A 15 -4.19 -11.09 -13.62
CA THR A 15 -4.56 -9.99 -12.77
C THR A 15 -6.08 -9.92 -12.75
N PHE A 16 -6.68 -10.25 -11.64
CA PHE A 16 -8.09 -9.96 -11.44
C PHE A 16 -8.22 -8.62 -10.74
N ASN A 17 -8.95 -7.72 -11.33
CA ASN A 17 -9.49 -6.60 -10.61
C ASN A 17 -10.63 -7.10 -9.72
N VAL A 18 -10.30 -7.51 -8.52
CA VAL A 18 -11.32 -7.68 -7.48
C VAL A 18 -11.34 -6.39 -6.70
N GLY A 19 -12.32 -5.56 -7.01
CA GLY A 19 -12.27 -4.20 -6.54
C GLY A 19 -11.11 -3.48 -7.23
N ALA A 20 -10.32 -2.62 -6.66
CA ALA A 20 -9.12 -2.09 -7.29
C ALA A 20 -7.84 -2.77 -6.81
N GLY A 21 -7.93 -3.73 -5.92
CA GLY A 21 -6.83 -4.61 -5.61
C GLY A 21 -6.54 -5.55 -6.78
N GLN A 22 -5.28 -5.67 -7.15
CA GLN A 22 -4.87 -6.70 -8.09
C GLN A 22 -4.56 -7.96 -7.31
N VAL A 23 -5.43 -8.94 -7.41
CA VAL A 23 -5.16 -10.27 -6.89
C VAL A 23 -4.44 -11.08 -7.95
N ARG A 24 -3.29 -11.59 -7.62
CA ARG A 24 -2.57 -12.54 -8.45
C ARG A 24 -2.88 -13.96 -8.01
N HIS A 25 -2.68 -14.90 -8.92
CA HIS A 25 -2.82 -16.30 -8.59
C HIS A 25 -1.78 -16.75 -7.55
N PRO A 26 -2.13 -17.83 -6.82
CA PRO A 26 -1.20 -18.46 -5.90
C PRO A 26 0.15 -18.69 -6.55
N SER A 27 1.19 -18.41 -5.85
CA SER A 27 2.54 -18.48 -6.33
C SER A 27 3.43 -19.11 -5.27
N LYS A 28 4.28 -20.01 -5.72
CA LYS A 28 5.32 -20.59 -4.87
C LYS A 28 6.66 -20.02 -5.32
N ALA A 29 7.18 -19.07 -4.56
CA ALA A 29 8.55 -18.63 -4.72
C ALA A 29 9.49 -19.74 -4.22
N ILE A 30 10.70 -19.81 -4.75
CA ILE A 30 11.71 -20.74 -4.25
C ILE A 30 11.98 -20.49 -2.76
N LEU A 31 11.92 -19.22 -2.35
CA LEU A 31 12.24 -18.80 -0.98
C LEU A 31 11.02 -18.40 -0.15
N GLU A 32 9.85 -18.22 -0.76
CA GLU A 32 8.64 -17.80 -0.06
C GLU A 32 7.40 -18.40 -0.72
N GLU A 33 6.60 -19.09 0.08
CA GLU A 33 5.29 -19.61 -0.35
C GLU A 33 4.18 -18.69 0.14
N TYR A 34 3.26 -18.33 -0.76
CA TYR A 34 2.04 -17.60 -0.43
C TYR A 34 0.89 -18.03 -1.34
N ASP A 35 -0.32 -17.94 -0.82
CA ASP A 35 -1.54 -18.33 -1.55
C ASP A 35 -2.05 -17.22 -2.44
N SER A 36 -1.92 -15.97 -2.00
CA SER A 36 -2.31 -14.79 -2.76
C SER A 36 -1.40 -13.60 -2.46
N GLU A 37 -1.35 -12.65 -3.38
CA GLU A 37 -0.61 -11.41 -3.20
C GLU A 37 -1.42 -10.19 -3.64
N TYR A 38 -1.13 -9.06 -2.98
CA TYR A 38 -1.76 -7.78 -3.26
C TYR A 38 -0.71 -6.69 -3.35
N ASP A 39 -0.79 -5.90 -4.42
CA ASP A 39 0.03 -4.70 -4.58
C ASP A 39 -0.75 -3.50 -4.01
N LEU A 40 -0.19 -2.85 -3.00
CA LEU A 40 -0.78 -1.72 -2.30
C LEU A 40 0.07 -0.47 -2.57
N HIS A 41 -0.41 0.36 -3.47
CA HIS A 41 0.27 1.59 -3.85
C HIS A 41 -0.40 2.77 -3.14
N TYR A 42 0.31 3.34 -2.19
CA TYR A 42 -0.10 4.55 -1.47
C TYR A 42 0.44 5.79 -2.16
N HIS A 43 -0.41 6.77 -2.33
CA HIS A 43 -0.07 8.04 -2.91
C HIS A 43 -0.82 9.17 -2.21
N ALA A 44 -0.16 10.31 -2.04
CA ALA A 44 -0.77 11.52 -1.53
C ALA A 44 -0.58 12.68 -2.49
N MET A 45 -1.50 13.61 -2.48
CA MET A 45 -1.55 14.72 -3.42
C MET A 45 -1.78 16.03 -2.69
N ASP A 46 -0.97 17.02 -3.05
CA ASP A 46 -1.11 18.41 -2.64
C ASP A 46 -1.94 19.16 -3.68
N LYS A 47 -3.04 19.78 -3.25
CA LYS A 47 -3.95 20.54 -4.14
C LYS A 47 -3.28 21.75 -4.77
N GLU A 48 -2.45 22.44 -4.01
CA GLU A 48 -1.79 23.65 -4.50
C GLU A 48 -0.83 23.31 -5.64
N LEU A 49 0.03 22.31 -5.43
CA LEU A 49 0.92 21.81 -6.47
C LEU A 49 0.16 21.38 -7.72
N HIS A 50 -0.92 20.60 -7.53
CA HIS A 50 -1.76 20.16 -8.64
C HIS A 50 -2.43 21.30 -9.36
N SER A 51 -2.86 22.35 -8.66
CA SER A 51 -3.45 23.54 -9.28
C SER A 51 -2.44 24.29 -10.16
N VAL A 52 -1.18 24.39 -9.73
CA VAL A 52 -0.10 24.97 -10.53
C VAL A 52 0.13 24.13 -11.80
N VAL A 53 0.15 22.80 -11.67
CA VAL A 53 0.33 21.90 -12.83
C VAL A 53 -0.83 22.01 -13.82
N GLN A 54 -2.07 22.04 -13.34
CA GLN A 54 -3.28 22.11 -14.17
C GLN A 54 -3.43 23.45 -14.91
N LYS A 55 -2.89 24.52 -14.35
CA LYS A 55 -2.99 25.88 -14.91
C LYS A 55 -2.26 26.05 -16.25
N TYR A 56 -1.29 25.19 -16.54
CA TYR A 56 -0.42 25.32 -17.69
C TYR A 56 -0.41 24.03 -18.52
N ASN A 57 -0.50 24.17 -19.85
CA ASN A 57 -0.44 23.03 -20.79
C ASN A 57 0.95 22.79 -21.39
N ASP A 58 1.93 23.62 -21.05
CA ASP A 58 3.31 23.47 -21.54
C ASP A 58 4.21 22.99 -20.39
N PRO A 59 4.84 21.80 -20.49
CA PRO A 59 5.71 21.28 -19.45
C PRO A 59 6.84 22.22 -19.02
N ARG A 60 7.33 23.05 -19.94
CA ARG A 60 8.38 24.05 -19.64
C ARG A 60 7.83 25.20 -18.78
N LEU A 61 6.59 25.61 -19.02
CA LEU A 61 5.92 26.60 -18.19
C LEU A 61 5.57 26.02 -16.82
N ILE A 62 5.11 24.77 -16.77
CA ILE A 62 4.85 24.07 -15.50
C ILE A 62 6.12 24.06 -14.65
N ALA A 63 7.25 23.56 -15.20
CA ALA A 63 8.52 23.51 -14.47
C ALA A 63 8.99 24.88 -13.99
N LYS A 64 8.86 25.92 -14.86
CA LYS A 64 9.23 27.29 -14.50
C LYS A 64 8.36 27.87 -13.38
N LYS A 65 7.07 27.52 -13.37
CA LYS A 65 6.11 28.04 -12.40
C LYS A 65 6.19 27.33 -11.08
N MET A 66 6.35 25.99 -11.09
CA MET A 66 6.58 25.22 -9.88
C MET A 66 7.76 25.75 -9.06
N ASN A 67 8.86 26.10 -9.73
CA ASN A 67 10.04 26.64 -9.07
C ASN A 67 9.90 28.07 -8.55
N ARG A 68 8.78 28.74 -8.78
CA ARG A 68 8.58 30.17 -8.45
C ARG A 68 7.30 30.48 -7.70
N GLU A 69 6.27 29.65 -7.89
CA GLU A 69 4.94 29.88 -7.35
C GLU A 69 4.56 28.87 -6.26
N TYR A 70 5.30 27.76 -6.15
CA TYR A 70 5.06 26.72 -5.16
C TYR A 70 6.20 26.65 -4.16
N ASP A 71 5.87 26.75 -2.88
CA ASP A 71 6.83 26.60 -1.79
C ASP A 71 6.76 25.16 -1.24
N MET A 72 7.82 24.40 -1.48
CA MET A 72 7.91 23.01 -1.00
C MET A 72 8.00 22.91 0.53
N THR A 73 8.30 24.01 1.22
CA THR A 73 8.46 23.97 2.69
C THR A 73 7.13 23.98 3.44
N ASP A 74 6.06 24.41 2.82
CA ASP A 74 4.71 24.37 3.35
C ASP A 74 3.78 23.40 2.61
N SER A 75 4.37 22.52 1.81
CA SER A 75 3.66 21.44 1.13
C SER A 75 2.79 20.64 2.09
N THR A 76 1.53 20.46 1.72
CA THR A 76 0.57 19.66 2.49
C THR A 76 -0.10 18.61 1.61
N GLU A 77 -0.17 17.39 2.11
CA GLU A 77 -0.91 16.33 1.44
C GLU A 77 -2.40 16.43 1.82
N ASP A 78 -3.26 16.79 0.87
CA ASP A 78 -4.70 16.98 1.08
C ASP A 78 -5.51 15.72 0.78
N TYR A 79 -5.05 14.92 -0.17
CA TYR A 79 -5.69 13.68 -0.60
C TYR A 79 -4.75 12.51 -0.42
N HIS A 80 -5.27 11.46 0.19
CA HIS A 80 -4.55 10.20 0.37
C HIS A 80 -5.29 9.10 -0.38
N THR A 81 -4.57 8.30 -1.13
CA THR A 81 -5.16 7.24 -1.97
C THR A 81 -4.41 5.93 -1.83
N LEU A 82 -5.17 4.85 -1.83
CA LEU A 82 -4.71 3.49 -2.00
C LEU A 82 -5.12 3.01 -3.39
N ASN A 83 -4.15 2.61 -4.21
CA ASN A 83 -4.37 2.19 -5.61
C ASN A 83 -5.17 3.22 -6.43
N GLY A 84 -4.98 4.52 -6.14
CA GLY A 84 -5.63 5.62 -6.83
C GLY A 84 -7.04 5.96 -6.35
N ARG A 85 -7.48 5.38 -5.24
CA ARG A 85 -8.78 5.64 -4.64
C ARG A 85 -8.67 6.00 -3.17
N SER A 86 -9.60 6.82 -2.68
CA SER A 86 -9.80 7.10 -1.25
C SER A 86 -11.04 6.37 -0.74
N PHE A 87 -11.10 6.14 0.57
CA PHE A 87 -12.32 5.64 1.20
C PHE A 87 -13.53 6.55 0.84
N PRO A 88 -14.74 6.02 0.56
CA PRO A 88 -15.13 4.61 0.73
C PRO A 88 -14.87 3.69 -0.50
N TYR A 89 -14.30 4.21 -1.56
CA TYR A 89 -14.07 3.42 -2.78
C TYR A 89 -13.02 2.32 -2.59
N THR A 90 -12.12 2.49 -1.62
CA THR A 90 -11.15 1.45 -1.21
C THR A 90 -11.83 0.18 -0.74
N LEU A 91 -12.99 0.26 -0.08
CA LEU A 91 -13.76 -0.91 0.35
C LEU A 91 -14.24 -1.79 -0.81
N ARG A 92 -14.25 -1.27 -2.01
CA ARG A 92 -14.61 -2.02 -3.21
C ARG A 92 -13.40 -2.35 -4.06
N GLU A 93 -12.47 -1.44 -4.14
CA GLU A 93 -11.42 -1.47 -5.15
C GLU A 93 -10.04 -1.89 -4.61
N SER A 94 -9.90 -1.98 -3.29
CA SER A 94 -8.64 -2.40 -2.63
C SER A 94 -8.85 -3.42 -1.51
N ILE A 95 -10.00 -4.09 -1.51
CA ILE A 95 -10.29 -5.13 -0.52
C ILE A 95 -9.33 -6.31 -0.67
N ILE A 96 -8.82 -6.78 0.46
CA ILE A 96 -8.02 -7.99 0.56
C ILE A 96 -8.97 -9.11 0.97
N VAL A 97 -9.04 -10.16 0.16
CA VAL A 97 -9.88 -11.32 0.44
C VAL A 97 -8.98 -12.53 0.63
N ALA A 98 -9.18 -13.25 1.71
CA ALA A 98 -8.46 -14.46 2.02
C ALA A 98 -9.37 -15.51 2.64
N GLU A 99 -9.05 -16.76 2.41
CA GLU A 99 -9.64 -17.88 3.10
C GLU A 99 -8.84 -18.16 4.40
N PRO A 100 -9.43 -18.90 5.36
CA PRO A 100 -8.68 -19.37 6.52
C PRO A 100 -7.45 -20.19 6.12
N ASP A 101 -6.44 -20.15 6.97
CA ASP A 101 -5.19 -20.91 6.82
C ASP A 101 -4.35 -20.58 5.58
N GLN A 102 -4.55 -19.40 5.00
CA GLN A 102 -3.74 -18.91 3.89
C GLN A 102 -2.58 -18.01 4.33
N ASN A 103 -1.56 -18.00 3.52
CA ASN A 103 -0.50 -17.00 3.56
C ASN A 103 -0.74 -15.96 2.48
N ILE A 104 -0.87 -14.70 2.89
CA ILE A 104 -1.06 -13.57 1.99
C ILE A 104 0.22 -12.75 1.98
N LYS A 105 0.62 -12.32 0.79
CA LYS A 105 1.70 -11.37 0.61
C LYS A 105 1.14 -10.00 0.25
N LEU A 106 1.45 -9.00 1.05
CA LEU A 106 1.16 -7.61 0.75
C LEU A 106 2.45 -6.92 0.32
N ARG A 107 2.44 -6.30 -0.84
CA ARG A 107 3.52 -5.44 -1.31
C ARG A 107 3.10 -3.99 -1.19
N MET A 108 3.60 -3.32 -0.18
CA MET A 108 3.32 -1.92 0.06
C MET A 108 4.37 -1.04 -0.61
N PHE A 109 3.91 -0.01 -1.29
CA PHE A 109 4.75 1.01 -1.90
C PHE A 109 4.22 2.39 -1.54
N ASN A 110 5.09 3.21 -0.97
CA ASN A 110 4.77 4.59 -0.61
C ASN A 110 5.33 5.57 -1.65
N SER A 111 4.46 6.23 -2.40
CA SER A 111 4.83 7.33 -3.31
C SER A 111 4.38 8.70 -2.80
N SER A 112 4.04 8.81 -1.51
CA SER A 112 3.77 10.09 -0.86
C SER A 112 5.04 10.74 -0.34
N GLY A 113 4.96 12.00 0.07
CA GLY A 113 6.05 12.73 0.69
C GLY A 113 6.25 12.46 2.19
N GLU A 114 5.29 11.76 2.82
CA GLU A 114 5.30 11.48 4.25
C GLU A 114 5.42 9.97 4.53
N THR A 115 5.96 9.61 5.69
CA THR A 115 5.97 8.21 6.15
C THR A 115 4.57 7.77 6.52
N LEU A 116 4.15 6.63 6.01
CA LEU A 116 2.90 5.97 6.38
C LEU A 116 3.09 5.14 7.64
N ALA A 117 2.04 5.03 8.45
CA ALA A 117 1.96 4.12 9.58
C ALA A 117 0.78 3.16 9.34
N MET A 118 0.96 2.20 8.43
CA MET A 118 -0.11 1.28 8.04
C MET A 118 -0.39 0.27 9.15
N HIS A 119 -1.64 0.18 9.58
CA HIS A 119 -2.07 -0.65 10.70
C HIS A 119 -3.12 -1.67 10.26
N THR A 120 -2.85 -2.95 10.56
CA THR A 120 -3.79 -4.05 10.37
C THR A 120 -4.50 -4.37 11.67
N HIS A 121 -5.84 -4.47 11.61
CA HIS A 121 -6.63 -4.99 12.71
C HIS A 121 -6.72 -6.52 12.61
N GLY A 122 -6.80 -7.19 13.75
CA GLY A 122 -7.03 -8.62 13.86
C GLY A 122 -5.90 -9.54 13.39
N HIS A 123 -4.98 -9.05 12.57
CA HIS A 123 -3.90 -9.83 12.00
C HIS A 123 -2.58 -9.08 12.07
N LYS A 124 -1.52 -9.76 12.50
CA LYS A 124 -0.15 -9.25 12.48
C LYS A 124 0.59 -9.85 11.31
N GLY A 125 1.31 -9.02 10.58
CA GLY A 125 2.12 -9.46 9.46
C GLY A 125 3.61 -9.44 9.77
N THR A 126 4.34 -10.30 9.11
CA THR A 126 5.80 -10.37 9.19
C THR A 126 6.40 -9.61 8.03
N ILE A 127 7.25 -8.63 8.33
CA ILE A 127 8.02 -7.89 7.31
C ILE A 127 9.11 -8.81 6.80
N THR A 128 9.03 -9.19 5.54
CA THR A 128 9.96 -10.11 4.89
C THR A 128 11.00 -9.41 4.03
N HIS A 129 10.62 -8.30 3.39
CA HIS A 129 11.52 -7.55 2.51
C HIS A 129 11.39 -6.04 2.74
N TYR A 130 12.54 -5.36 2.64
CA TYR A 130 12.62 -3.93 2.44
C TYR A 130 13.28 -3.62 1.09
N ASP A 131 12.65 -2.75 0.30
CA ASP A 131 13.14 -2.30 -1.01
C ASP A 131 13.54 -3.45 -1.96
N GLY A 132 12.82 -4.57 -1.84
CA GLY A 132 13.08 -5.78 -2.64
C GLY A 132 14.22 -6.66 -2.13
N VAL A 133 14.80 -6.32 -0.98
CA VAL A 133 15.84 -7.12 -0.33
C VAL A 133 15.23 -7.95 0.78
N GLU A 134 15.36 -9.28 0.66
CA GLU A 134 14.88 -10.21 1.67
C GLU A 134 15.69 -10.09 2.98
N HIS A 135 14.97 -10.00 4.08
CA HIS A 135 15.57 -10.06 5.40
C HIS A 135 15.89 -11.50 5.80
N ASN A 136 17.04 -11.69 6.41
CA ASN A 136 17.33 -12.96 7.07
C ASN A 136 16.13 -13.34 7.98
N PRO A 137 15.64 -14.58 7.95
CA PRO A 137 14.49 -15.01 8.75
C PRO A 137 14.56 -14.63 10.24
N ILE A 138 15.77 -14.64 10.83
CA ILE A 138 15.98 -14.24 12.23
C ILE A 138 15.77 -12.73 12.45
N ALA A 139 15.91 -11.92 11.39
CA ALA A 139 15.75 -10.47 11.43
C ALA A 139 14.35 -10.02 10.99
N GLN A 140 13.50 -10.93 10.57
CA GLN A 140 12.11 -10.62 10.21
C GLN A 140 11.32 -10.28 11.48
N ILE A 141 10.44 -9.28 11.37
CA ILE A 141 9.71 -8.75 12.53
C ILE A 141 8.21 -8.86 12.24
N THR A 142 7.48 -9.48 13.17
CA THR A 142 6.02 -9.55 13.12
C THR A 142 5.43 -8.37 13.90
N ARG A 143 4.54 -7.61 13.26
CA ARG A 143 3.91 -6.40 13.81
C ARG A 143 2.49 -6.24 13.26
N ASP A 144 1.76 -5.29 13.81
CA ASP A 144 0.47 -4.81 13.32
C ASP A 144 0.53 -3.37 12.79
N VAL A 145 1.67 -2.68 13.00
CA VAL A 145 1.94 -1.37 12.41
C VAL A 145 3.22 -1.44 11.57
N TYR A 146 3.14 -0.96 10.34
CA TYR A 146 4.23 -0.98 9.36
C TYR A 146 4.55 0.43 8.93
N ASP A 147 5.76 0.87 9.25
CA ASP A 147 6.27 2.15 8.76
C ASP A 147 6.78 1.97 7.33
N VAL A 148 6.25 2.79 6.42
CA VAL A 148 6.68 2.82 5.02
C VAL A 148 7.12 4.23 4.68
N ALA A 149 8.42 4.47 4.67
CA ALA A 149 8.98 5.78 4.35
C ALA A 149 8.71 6.19 2.88
N PRO A 150 8.81 7.47 2.53
CA PRO A 150 8.73 7.92 1.15
C PRO A 150 9.65 7.12 0.21
N ALA A 151 9.10 6.66 -0.91
CA ALA A 151 9.74 5.78 -1.90
C ALA A 151 10.09 4.36 -1.41
N GLN A 152 9.86 4.03 -0.16
CA GLN A 152 10.11 2.69 0.38
C GLN A 152 9.07 1.66 -0.10
N ARG A 153 9.51 0.43 -0.17
CA ARG A 153 8.68 -0.75 -0.47
C ARG A 153 8.89 -1.79 0.61
N ASN A 154 7.78 -2.28 1.15
CA ASN A 154 7.80 -3.35 2.15
C ASN A 154 6.96 -4.52 1.66
N ASP A 155 7.51 -5.73 1.76
CA ASP A 155 6.71 -6.94 1.59
C ASP A 155 6.36 -7.48 2.97
N ILE A 156 5.08 -7.71 3.17
CA ILE A 156 4.51 -8.22 4.42
C ILE A 156 3.85 -9.56 4.15
N LYS A 157 4.15 -10.54 4.97
CA LYS A 157 3.46 -11.83 4.97
C LYS A 157 2.49 -11.90 6.14
N ILE A 158 1.22 -12.15 5.85
CA ILE A 158 0.18 -12.39 6.84
C ILE A 158 -0.28 -13.86 6.71
N ASN A 159 -0.32 -14.57 7.82
CA ASN A 159 -0.98 -15.86 7.90
C ASN A 159 -2.38 -15.66 8.49
N THR A 160 -3.41 -16.26 7.87
CA THR A 160 -4.80 -16.08 8.28
C THR A 160 -5.31 -17.15 9.25
N THR A 161 -4.44 -18.05 9.70
CA THR A 161 -4.77 -19.03 10.74
C THR A 161 -5.06 -18.32 12.06
N ASP A 162 -6.17 -18.67 12.70
CA ASP A 162 -6.43 -18.20 14.07
C ASP A 162 -5.49 -18.92 15.05
N ASP A 163 -4.52 -18.19 15.56
CA ASP A 163 -3.60 -18.69 16.59
C ASP A 163 -3.90 -18.09 17.98
N GLY A 164 -4.95 -17.24 18.07
CA GLY A 164 -5.38 -16.57 19.29
C GLY A 164 -4.35 -15.60 19.88
N PHE A 165 -3.29 -15.28 19.11
CA PHE A 165 -2.18 -14.45 19.58
C PHE A 165 -1.73 -13.40 18.56
N HIS A 166 -1.42 -13.81 17.34
CA HIS A 166 -1.03 -12.91 16.26
C HIS A 166 -2.18 -12.65 15.31
N ASN A 167 -3.04 -13.63 15.13
CA ASN A 167 -4.13 -13.59 14.17
C ASN A 167 -5.41 -14.11 14.83
N TYR A 168 -6.52 -13.45 14.53
CA TYR A 168 -7.83 -13.74 15.13
C TYR A 168 -8.81 -14.40 14.15
N GLY A 169 -8.30 -14.91 13.02
CA GLY A 169 -9.07 -15.70 12.10
C GLY A 169 -10.11 -14.92 11.32
N GLU A 170 -11.26 -15.54 11.11
CA GLU A 170 -12.35 -15.08 10.26
C GLU A 170 -12.96 -13.77 10.73
N GLY A 171 -13.30 -12.88 9.80
CA GLY A 171 -13.94 -11.61 10.11
C GLY A 171 -13.74 -10.55 9.03
N ILE A 172 -14.23 -9.35 9.34
CA ILE A 172 -13.96 -8.15 8.55
C ILE A 172 -13.05 -7.25 9.38
N TRP A 173 -11.83 -7.07 8.90
CA TRP A 173 -10.79 -6.37 9.60
C TRP A 173 -10.37 -5.12 8.84
N ILE A 174 -10.24 -4.00 9.54
CA ILE A 174 -9.80 -2.75 8.94
C ILE A 174 -8.28 -2.78 8.75
N PHE A 175 -7.84 -2.24 7.64
CA PHE A 175 -6.44 -1.97 7.37
C PHE A 175 -6.33 -0.51 6.90
N HIS A 176 -5.62 0.33 7.67
CA HIS A 176 -5.63 1.77 7.42
C HIS A 176 -4.32 2.45 7.84
N ASP A 177 -4.10 3.66 7.32
CA ASP A 177 -3.05 4.55 7.82
C ASP A 177 -3.45 5.08 9.21
N HIS A 178 -2.63 4.86 10.21
CA HIS A 178 -2.90 5.28 11.58
C HIS A 178 -2.55 6.75 11.85
N ARG A 179 -2.01 7.46 10.87
CA ARG A 179 -1.92 8.91 10.93
C ARG A 179 -3.32 9.49 10.70
N GLU A 180 -3.78 10.36 11.59
CA GLU A 180 -5.09 11.00 11.49
C GLU A 180 -5.33 11.67 10.13
N LYS A 181 -4.32 12.31 9.58
CA LYS A 181 -4.34 12.93 8.26
C LYS A 181 -4.49 11.91 7.13
N GLY A 182 -3.83 10.77 7.24
CA GLY A 182 -3.82 9.71 6.22
C GLY A 182 -5.19 9.08 5.95
N ILE A 183 -6.11 9.18 6.90
CA ILE A 183 -7.50 8.71 6.80
C ILE A 183 -8.48 9.83 6.44
N THR A 184 -7.98 10.90 5.82
CA THR A 184 -8.82 12.02 5.35
C THR A 184 -8.77 12.17 3.83
N THR A 185 -9.79 12.81 3.29
CA THR A 185 -9.85 13.29 1.92
C THR A 185 -10.22 14.76 1.98
N ASP A 186 -9.28 15.63 1.59
CA ASP A 186 -9.44 17.09 1.71
C ASP A 186 -9.87 17.52 3.12
N GLY A 187 -9.21 16.95 4.13
CA GLY A 187 -9.49 17.21 5.54
C GLY A 187 -10.79 16.57 6.08
N GLN A 188 -11.54 15.84 5.27
CA GLN A 188 -12.77 15.18 5.69
C GLN A 188 -12.48 13.74 6.11
N ASN A 189 -12.93 13.37 7.32
CA ASN A 189 -12.86 12.02 7.87
C ASN A 189 -14.30 11.44 7.93
N PRO A 190 -14.56 10.16 7.55
CA PRO A 190 -13.58 9.22 7.00
C PRO A 190 -13.23 9.47 5.53
N GLY A 191 -12.01 9.11 5.17
CA GLY A 191 -11.46 9.29 3.83
C GLY A 191 -10.13 8.55 3.68
N GLY A 192 -9.34 8.92 2.69
CA GLY A 192 -7.94 8.50 2.57
C GLY A 192 -7.69 7.00 2.45
N ASN A 193 -6.67 6.56 3.16
CA ASN A 193 -6.13 5.19 3.13
C ASN A 193 -6.80 4.30 4.19
N VAL A 194 -8.00 3.86 3.92
CA VAL A 194 -8.73 2.88 4.73
C VAL A 194 -9.07 1.69 3.88
#